data_977e0d688bbdf07f27c1c526c7653592
#
_entry.id   977e0d688bbdf07f27c1c526c7653592
#
_cell.length_a   1.000
_cell.length_b   1.000
_cell.length_c   1.000
_cell.angle_alpha   90.00
_cell.angle_beta   90.00
_cell.angle_gamma   90.00
#
_symmetry.space_group_name_H-M   'P 1'
#
loop_
_entity.id
_entity.type
_entity.pdbx_description
1 polymer ?
#
loop_
_entity_poly.entity_id
_entity_poly.type
_entity_poly.pdbx_seq_one_letter_code
_entity_poly.pdbx_strand_id
1 'polypeptide(L)'
;MQEANSRRSNRDRTEATRGELIAAARRLFTEKSYAETGTPEIVAAAGVTRGALYHHFADKQALFRAVVEAEAAAVAKTIEQATPRTLSARDALLAGGEAYVAAMSLPGRTRLLLLDGPAVLGRAEMDDIDGRHGNRTLREGLAATMRAGDLPKLPLEALTSLLGAAFDRAALAVDAGASARDYRAVLAAVVDGLMRKTSS
;
A
#
# COMPACT_ATOMS: atom_id res chain seq x y z
N MET A 1 -9.12 -36.72 17.18
CA MET A 1 -9.72 -35.35 17.30
C MET A 1 -8.89 -34.36 18.13
N GLN A 2 -8.15 -34.76 19.17
CA GLN A 2 -7.29 -33.87 19.99
C GLN A 2 -6.08 -33.26 19.26
N GLU A 3 -5.40 -34.00 18.37
CA GLU A 3 -4.24 -33.51 17.63
C GLU A 3 -4.57 -32.40 16.64
N ALA A 4 -5.73 -32.44 15.98
CA ALA A 4 -6.17 -31.39 15.06
C ALA A 4 -6.46 -30.07 15.79
N ASN A 5 -6.96 -30.13 17.02
CA ASN A 5 -7.26 -28.97 17.85
C ASN A 5 -5.99 -28.32 18.41
N SER A 6 -4.98 -29.13 18.81
CA SER A 6 -3.68 -28.66 19.27
C SER A 6 -2.89 -27.95 18.16
N ARG A 7 -2.89 -28.49 16.93
CA ARG A 7 -2.22 -27.88 15.77
C ARG A 7 -2.86 -26.56 15.36
N ARG A 8 -4.18 -26.45 15.44
CA ARG A 8 -4.94 -25.21 15.17
C ARG A 8 -4.59 -24.13 16.20
N SER A 9 -4.61 -24.46 17.49
CA SER A 9 -4.23 -23.55 18.57
C SER A 9 -2.77 -23.07 18.46
N ASN A 10 -1.83 -23.92 18.02
CA ASN A 10 -0.43 -23.53 17.86
C ASN A 10 -0.23 -22.59 16.65
N ARG A 11 -0.93 -22.85 15.55
CA ARG A 11 -0.93 -21.98 14.37
C ARG A 11 -1.53 -20.60 14.70
N ASP A 12 -2.64 -20.55 15.41
CA ASP A 12 -3.29 -19.29 15.80
C ASP A 12 -2.39 -18.45 16.71
N ARG A 13 -1.65 -19.07 17.64
CA ARG A 13 -0.65 -18.37 18.48
C ARG A 13 0.52 -17.84 17.66
N THR A 14 1.01 -18.62 16.71
CA THR A 14 2.11 -18.24 15.82
C THR A 14 1.71 -17.02 14.97
N GLU A 15 0.51 -17.01 14.40
CA GLU A 15 0.00 -15.88 13.64
C GLU A 15 -0.24 -14.64 14.52
N ALA A 16 -0.75 -14.82 15.74
CA ALA A 16 -0.93 -13.73 16.69
C ALA A 16 0.41 -13.06 17.04
N THR A 17 1.42 -13.85 17.41
CA THR A 17 2.77 -13.33 17.72
C THR A 17 3.40 -12.61 16.53
N ARG A 18 3.21 -13.15 15.31
CA ARG A 18 3.67 -12.49 14.09
C ARG A 18 2.98 -11.14 13.88
N GLY A 19 1.68 -11.08 14.13
CA GLY A 19 0.90 -9.84 14.05
C GLY A 19 1.34 -8.79 15.07
N GLU A 20 1.61 -9.20 16.32
CA GLU A 20 2.13 -8.33 17.39
C GLU A 20 3.48 -7.72 17.03
N LEU A 21 4.40 -8.53 16.47
CA LEU A 21 5.70 -8.07 15.98
C LEU A 21 5.56 -7.03 14.87
N ILE A 22 4.69 -7.28 13.88
CA ILE A 22 4.44 -6.35 12.77
C ILE A 22 3.85 -5.03 13.31
N ALA A 23 2.87 -5.09 14.20
CA ALA A 23 2.23 -3.90 14.78
C ALA A 23 3.21 -3.06 15.62
N ALA A 24 4.02 -3.70 16.45
CA ALA A 24 5.05 -3.03 17.25
C ALA A 24 6.14 -2.41 16.36
N ALA A 25 6.62 -3.15 15.37
CA ALA A 25 7.61 -2.67 14.40
C ALA A 25 7.08 -1.49 13.59
N ARG A 26 5.84 -1.56 13.08
CA ARG A 26 5.19 -0.44 12.39
C ARG A 26 5.23 0.84 13.20
N ARG A 27 4.78 0.76 14.46
CA ARG A 27 4.76 1.93 15.35
C ARG A 27 6.16 2.52 15.52
N LEU A 28 7.15 1.71 15.84
CA LEU A 28 8.52 2.17 16.07
C LEU A 28 9.16 2.73 14.79
N PHE A 29 8.95 2.11 13.63
CA PHE A 29 9.47 2.62 12.36
C PHE A 29 8.83 3.96 11.97
N THR A 30 7.56 4.19 12.30
CA THR A 30 6.91 5.48 12.07
C THR A 30 7.36 6.56 13.05
N GLU A 31 7.63 6.21 14.31
CA GLU A 31 8.07 7.16 15.33
C GLU A 31 9.54 7.56 15.18
N LYS A 32 10.43 6.60 14.91
CA LYS A 32 11.88 6.78 14.95
C LYS A 32 12.58 6.66 13.59
N SER A 33 12.10 5.93 12.65
CA SER A 33 12.67 5.44 11.40
C SER A 33 13.14 3.99 11.45
N TYR A 34 13.35 3.39 10.25
CA TYR A 34 13.97 2.08 10.15
C TYR A 34 15.39 2.06 10.76
N ALA A 35 16.21 3.08 10.47
CA ALA A 35 17.60 3.11 10.88
C ALA A 35 17.75 3.15 12.40
N GLU A 36 16.95 3.98 13.07
CA GLU A 36 17.04 4.22 14.52
C GLU A 36 16.30 3.17 15.36
N THR A 37 15.51 2.29 14.75
CA THR A 37 14.78 1.24 15.47
C THR A 37 15.62 -0.03 15.60
N GLY A 38 15.87 -0.47 16.82
CA GLY A 38 16.56 -1.72 17.12
C GLY A 38 15.60 -2.91 17.35
N THR A 39 16.05 -4.14 17.03
CA THR A 39 15.26 -5.36 17.31
C THR A 39 14.97 -5.56 18.82
N PRO A 40 15.84 -5.16 19.79
CA PRO A 40 15.51 -5.24 21.21
C PRO A 40 14.29 -4.39 21.59
N GLU A 41 14.14 -3.19 21.01
CA GLU A 41 12.98 -2.33 21.26
C GLU A 41 11.70 -2.94 20.68
N ILE A 42 11.79 -3.55 19.49
CA ILE A 42 10.64 -4.18 18.84
C ILE A 42 10.11 -5.35 19.70
N VAL A 43 10.99 -6.23 20.18
CA VAL A 43 10.58 -7.38 21.00
C VAL A 43 10.00 -6.93 22.34
N ALA A 44 10.58 -5.89 22.96
CA ALA A 44 10.03 -5.31 24.17
C ALA A 44 8.64 -4.70 23.95
N ALA A 45 8.48 -3.96 22.86
CA ALA A 45 7.20 -3.32 22.49
C ALA A 45 6.10 -4.32 22.09
N ALA A 46 6.49 -5.47 21.52
CA ALA A 46 5.58 -6.56 21.17
C ALA A 46 5.30 -7.52 22.36
N GLY A 47 6.00 -7.39 23.48
CA GLY A 47 5.85 -8.31 24.63
C GLY A 47 6.31 -9.74 24.36
N VAL A 48 7.24 -9.93 23.40
CA VAL A 48 7.73 -11.25 22.99
C VAL A 48 9.24 -11.42 23.27
N THR A 49 9.75 -12.62 23.12
CA THR A 49 11.19 -12.89 23.26
C THR A 49 11.95 -12.62 21.96
N ARG A 50 13.26 -12.37 22.06
CA ARG A 50 14.15 -12.26 20.90
C ARG A 50 14.13 -13.54 20.03
N GLY A 51 14.06 -14.71 20.68
CA GLY A 51 13.94 -16.00 19.98
C GLY A 51 12.64 -16.08 19.15
N ALA A 52 11.52 -15.58 19.67
CA ALA A 52 10.26 -15.53 18.94
C ALA A 52 10.36 -14.64 17.70
N LEU A 53 11.03 -13.46 17.79
CA LEU A 53 11.26 -12.60 16.60
C LEU A 53 12.01 -13.36 15.51
N TYR A 54 13.15 -13.97 15.83
CA TYR A 54 13.97 -14.67 14.83
C TYR A 54 13.37 -16.00 14.36
N HIS A 55 12.38 -16.54 15.06
CA HIS A 55 11.56 -17.64 14.57
C HIS A 55 10.64 -17.19 13.42
N HIS A 56 10.14 -15.95 13.48
CA HIS A 56 9.21 -15.40 12.48
C HIS A 56 9.87 -14.64 11.35
N PHE A 57 10.99 -13.98 11.62
CA PHE A 57 11.69 -13.08 10.70
C PHE A 57 13.19 -13.32 10.76
N ALA A 58 13.81 -13.58 9.62
CA ALA A 58 15.25 -13.87 9.53
C ALA A 58 16.09 -12.70 10.07
N ASP A 59 15.64 -11.47 9.86
CA ASP A 59 16.32 -10.25 10.26
C ASP A 59 15.33 -9.06 10.38
N LYS A 60 15.86 -7.88 10.72
CA LYS A 60 15.07 -6.64 10.82
C LYS A 60 14.49 -6.23 9.46
N GLN A 61 15.21 -6.49 8.36
CA GLN A 61 14.74 -6.14 7.02
C GLN A 61 13.56 -7.02 6.60
N ALA A 62 13.57 -8.31 6.93
CA ALA A 62 12.44 -9.22 6.71
C ALA A 62 11.18 -8.78 7.49
N LEU A 63 11.36 -8.31 8.73
CA LEU A 63 10.26 -7.75 9.51
C LEU A 63 9.76 -6.43 8.90
N PHE A 64 10.67 -5.55 8.46
CA PHE A 64 10.30 -4.29 7.79
C PHE A 64 9.52 -4.55 6.50
N ARG A 65 9.96 -5.52 5.69
CA ARG A 65 9.24 -5.99 4.50
C ARG A 65 7.81 -6.40 4.84
N ALA A 66 7.62 -7.16 5.91
CA ALA A 66 6.28 -7.57 6.34
C ALA A 66 5.40 -6.39 6.80
N VAL A 67 6.00 -5.35 7.40
CA VAL A 67 5.30 -4.11 7.72
C VAL A 67 4.87 -3.38 6.44
N VAL A 68 5.77 -3.20 5.48
CA VAL A 68 5.50 -2.55 4.19
C VAL A 68 4.40 -3.29 3.43
N GLU A 69 4.49 -4.63 3.37
CA GLU A 69 3.48 -5.49 2.74
C GLU A 69 2.09 -5.32 3.39
N ALA A 70 2.03 -5.29 4.72
CA ALA A 70 0.78 -5.10 5.45
C ALA A 70 0.16 -3.71 5.21
N GLU A 71 1.00 -2.66 5.15
CA GLU A 71 0.55 -1.30 4.84
C GLU A 71 0.05 -1.17 3.40
N ALA A 72 0.77 -1.74 2.43
CA ALA A 72 0.36 -1.76 1.03
C ALA A 72 -0.97 -2.52 0.83
N ALA A 73 -1.13 -3.67 1.50
CA ALA A 73 -2.38 -4.43 1.50
C ALA A 73 -3.54 -3.63 2.10
N ALA A 74 -3.31 -2.88 3.19
CA ALA A 74 -4.32 -2.03 3.81
C ALA A 74 -4.75 -0.87 2.88
N VAL A 75 -3.81 -0.27 2.14
CA VAL A 75 -4.11 0.74 1.11
C VAL A 75 -4.97 0.14 0.01
N ALA A 76 -4.56 -1.00 -0.56
CA ALA A 76 -5.34 -1.67 -1.60
C ALA A 76 -6.76 -2.00 -1.16
N LYS A 77 -6.93 -2.51 0.07
CA LYS A 77 -8.25 -2.77 0.66
C LYS A 77 -9.11 -1.51 0.76
N THR A 78 -8.52 -0.37 1.15
CA THR A 78 -9.24 0.91 1.21
C THR A 78 -9.72 1.35 -0.17
N ILE A 79 -8.88 1.20 -1.20
CA ILE A 79 -9.24 1.50 -2.60
C ILE A 79 -10.38 0.59 -3.06
N GLU A 80 -10.28 -0.71 -2.85
CA GLU A 80 -11.31 -1.69 -3.22
C GLU A 80 -12.67 -1.40 -2.58
N GLN A 81 -12.66 -0.97 -1.31
CA GLN A 81 -13.89 -0.58 -0.60
C GLN A 81 -14.52 0.70 -1.16
N ALA A 82 -13.70 1.63 -1.63
CA ALA A 82 -14.15 2.89 -2.22
C ALA A 82 -14.62 2.77 -3.68
N THR A 83 -14.31 1.65 -4.36
CA THR A 83 -14.60 1.44 -5.78
C THR A 83 -15.56 0.26 -6.03
N PRO A 84 -16.81 0.31 -5.52
CA PRO A 84 -17.79 -0.72 -5.80
C PRO A 84 -18.09 -0.79 -7.30
N ARG A 85 -18.45 -1.97 -7.78
CA ARG A 85 -18.74 -2.24 -9.23
C ARG A 85 -19.91 -1.45 -9.80
N THR A 86 -20.66 -0.74 -8.98
CA THR A 86 -21.79 0.10 -9.39
C THR A 86 -21.38 1.48 -9.91
N LEU A 87 -20.13 1.89 -9.69
CA LEU A 87 -19.59 3.16 -10.19
C LEU A 87 -19.36 3.11 -11.70
N SER A 88 -19.50 4.28 -12.35
CA SER A 88 -18.97 4.47 -13.71
C SER A 88 -17.44 4.29 -13.71
N ALA A 89 -16.87 3.95 -14.86
CA ALA A 89 -15.43 3.79 -15.00
C ALA A 89 -14.65 5.04 -14.55
N ARG A 90 -15.15 6.23 -14.92
CA ARG A 90 -14.59 7.52 -14.51
C ARG A 90 -14.66 7.69 -12.98
N ASP A 91 -15.85 7.50 -12.42
CA ASP A 91 -16.04 7.71 -10.98
C ASP A 91 -15.25 6.70 -10.16
N ALA A 92 -15.09 5.46 -10.63
CA ALA A 92 -14.24 4.46 -9.99
C ALA A 92 -12.76 4.87 -9.98
N LEU A 93 -12.23 5.40 -11.10
CA LEU A 93 -10.84 5.88 -11.14
C LEU A 93 -10.61 7.06 -10.20
N LEU A 94 -11.56 8.00 -10.15
CA LEU A 94 -11.47 9.16 -9.25
C LEU A 94 -11.60 8.75 -7.79
N ALA A 95 -12.61 7.93 -7.45
CA ALA A 95 -12.81 7.43 -6.09
C ALA A 95 -11.62 6.60 -5.60
N GLY A 96 -11.04 5.77 -6.47
CA GLY A 96 -9.84 5.01 -6.17
C GLY A 96 -8.63 5.89 -5.87
N GLY A 97 -8.41 6.93 -6.67
CA GLY A 97 -7.35 7.91 -6.44
C GLY A 97 -7.54 8.72 -5.14
N GLU A 98 -8.77 9.14 -4.86
CA GLU A 98 -9.10 9.81 -3.59
C GLU A 98 -8.88 8.88 -2.39
N ALA A 99 -9.33 7.64 -2.48
CA ALA A 99 -9.14 6.64 -1.44
C ALA A 99 -7.66 6.34 -1.20
N TYR A 100 -6.85 6.29 -2.27
CA TYR A 100 -5.40 6.14 -2.17
C TYR A 100 -4.78 7.29 -1.37
N VAL A 101 -5.01 8.55 -1.77
CA VAL A 101 -4.45 9.71 -1.07
C VAL A 101 -4.91 9.79 0.38
N ALA A 102 -6.19 9.49 0.64
CA ALA A 102 -6.73 9.43 2.00
C ALA A 102 -6.09 8.31 2.83
N ALA A 103 -5.91 7.12 2.25
CA ALA A 103 -5.23 6.01 2.93
C ALA A 103 -3.77 6.34 3.24
N MET A 104 -3.07 7.00 2.32
CA MET A 104 -1.67 7.42 2.51
C MET A 104 -1.49 8.48 3.58
N SER A 105 -2.53 9.29 3.88
CA SER A 105 -2.51 10.30 4.93
C SER A 105 -2.54 9.73 6.36
N LEU A 106 -2.63 8.41 6.52
CA LEU A 106 -2.46 7.79 7.85
C LEU A 106 -1.03 8.05 8.35
N PRO A 107 -0.86 8.50 9.62
CA PRO A 107 0.46 8.90 10.14
C PRO A 107 1.56 7.88 9.88
N GLY A 108 2.64 8.35 9.24
CA GLY A 108 3.84 7.60 8.91
C GLY A 108 3.73 6.65 7.72
N ARG A 109 2.53 6.44 7.13
CA ARG A 109 2.37 5.51 6.01
C ARG A 109 3.08 5.97 4.75
N THR A 110 2.94 7.25 4.39
CA THR A 110 3.65 7.86 3.26
C THR A 110 5.15 7.68 3.38
N ARG A 111 5.70 7.93 4.56
CA ARG A 111 7.11 7.70 4.84
C ARG A 111 7.51 6.23 4.67
N LEU A 112 6.76 5.29 5.29
CA LEU A 112 7.07 3.86 5.21
C LEU A 112 7.05 3.34 3.77
N LEU A 113 6.03 3.70 2.99
CA LEU A 113 5.83 3.14 1.66
C LEU A 113 6.65 3.87 0.59
N LEU A 114 6.73 5.21 0.63
CA LEU A 114 7.30 5.99 -0.47
C LEU A 114 8.72 6.51 -0.22
N LEU A 115 9.21 6.49 1.02
CA LEU A 115 10.56 6.95 1.37
C LEU A 115 11.42 5.82 1.95
N ASP A 116 11.06 5.28 3.12
CA ASP A 116 11.86 4.26 3.80
C ASP A 116 11.82 2.91 3.04
N GLY A 117 10.66 2.55 2.45
CA GLY A 117 10.50 1.33 1.66
C GLY A 117 11.53 1.20 0.54
N PRO A 118 11.58 2.13 -0.42
CA PRO A 118 12.57 2.10 -1.50
C PRO A 118 14.02 2.19 -1.01
N ALA A 119 14.27 2.92 0.07
CA ALA A 119 15.61 3.08 0.64
C ALA A 119 16.14 1.79 1.30
N VAL A 120 15.26 0.99 1.93
CA VAL A 120 15.62 -0.21 2.70
C VAL A 120 15.53 -1.48 1.88
N LEU A 121 14.45 -1.63 1.09
CA LEU A 121 14.16 -2.83 0.30
C LEU A 121 14.66 -2.73 -1.13
N GLY A 122 14.85 -1.51 -1.62
CA GLY A 122 15.19 -1.26 -3.02
C GLY A 122 13.95 -1.14 -3.92
N ARG A 123 14.16 -0.50 -5.08
CA ARG A 123 13.06 -0.19 -6.01
C ARG A 123 12.37 -1.43 -6.56
N ALA A 124 13.13 -2.43 -6.97
CA ALA A 124 12.58 -3.63 -7.60
C ALA A 124 11.61 -4.39 -6.67
N GLU A 125 11.94 -4.48 -5.39
CA GLU A 125 11.07 -5.12 -4.41
C GLU A 125 9.82 -4.29 -4.12
N MET A 126 9.96 -2.97 -4.05
CA MET A 126 8.81 -2.08 -3.88
C MET A 126 7.87 -2.12 -5.07
N ASP A 127 8.41 -2.15 -6.31
CA ASP A 127 7.60 -2.29 -7.53
C ASP A 127 6.82 -3.64 -7.54
N ASP A 128 7.43 -4.72 -7.02
CA ASP A 128 6.77 -6.02 -6.87
C ASP A 128 5.64 -5.98 -5.80
N ILE A 129 5.88 -5.35 -4.67
CA ILE A 129 4.87 -5.14 -3.63
C ILE A 129 3.70 -4.32 -4.18
N ASP A 130 3.98 -3.19 -4.82
CA ASP A 130 2.96 -2.32 -5.42
C ASP A 130 2.18 -3.05 -6.52
N GLY A 131 2.86 -3.84 -7.34
CA GLY A 131 2.24 -4.67 -8.38
C GLY A 131 1.26 -5.70 -7.84
N ARG A 132 1.42 -6.13 -6.59
CA ARG A 132 0.49 -7.05 -5.90
C ARG A 132 -0.65 -6.31 -5.18
N HIS A 133 -0.51 -5.03 -4.90
CA HIS A 133 -1.43 -4.24 -4.07
C HIS A 133 -1.97 -3.00 -4.80
N GLY A 134 -1.44 -1.81 -4.53
CA GLY A 134 -1.95 -0.53 -5.04
C GLY A 134 -2.01 -0.45 -6.55
N ASN A 135 -0.90 -0.72 -7.23
CA ASN A 135 -0.83 -0.72 -8.68
C ASN A 135 -1.69 -1.82 -9.32
N ARG A 136 -1.91 -2.96 -8.65
CA ARG A 136 -2.87 -3.97 -9.12
C ARG A 136 -4.27 -3.38 -9.22
N THR A 137 -4.77 -2.69 -8.21
CA THR A 137 -6.12 -2.10 -8.22
C THR A 137 -6.27 -1.06 -9.32
N LEU A 138 -5.27 -0.19 -9.49
CA LEU A 138 -5.23 0.81 -10.56
C LEU A 138 -5.22 0.15 -11.96
N ARG A 139 -4.36 -0.85 -12.16
CA ARG A 139 -4.24 -1.61 -13.40
C ARG A 139 -5.55 -2.30 -13.78
N GLU A 140 -6.21 -2.94 -12.83
CA GLU A 140 -7.49 -3.60 -13.05
C GLU A 140 -8.58 -2.59 -13.45
N GLY A 141 -8.64 -1.43 -12.78
CA GLY A 141 -9.53 -0.33 -13.10
C GLY A 141 -9.30 0.22 -14.50
N LEU A 142 -8.06 0.53 -14.86
CA LEU A 142 -7.69 1.01 -16.20
C LEU A 142 -8.02 -0.01 -17.29
N ALA A 143 -7.70 -1.28 -17.07
CA ALA A 143 -8.03 -2.36 -18.00
C ALA A 143 -9.54 -2.50 -18.21
N ALA A 144 -10.33 -2.36 -17.15
CA ALA A 144 -11.80 -2.39 -17.24
C ALA A 144 -12.33 -1.20 -18.05
N THR A 145 -11.81 -0.01 -17.80
CA THR A 145 -12.18 1.23 -18.51
C THR A 145 -11.82 1.16 -20.00
N MET A 146 -10.66 0.59 -20.36
CA MET A 146 -10.27 0.36 -21.75
C MET A 146 -11.20 -0.66 -22.44
N ARG A 147 -11.59 -1.74 -21.75
CA ARG A 147 -12.52 -2.74 -22.29
C ARG A 147 -13.91 -2.17 -22.52
N ALA A 148 -14.38 -1.26 -21.67
CA ALA A 148 -15.65 -0.56 -21.82
C ALA A 148 -15.64 0.45 -22.98
N GLY A 149 -14.46 0.82 -23.50
CA GLY A 149 -14.32 1.82 -24.56
C GLY A 149 -14.36 3.27 -24.05
N ASP A 150 -14.30 3.47 -22.72
CA ASP A 150 -14.27 4.79 -22.08
C ASP A 150 -12.87 5.39 -22.04
N LEU A 151 -11.84 4.57 -22.25
CA LEU A 151 -10.44 4.96 -22.35
C LEU A 151 -9.86 4.41 -23.66
N PRO A 152 -9.05 5.19 -24.41
CA PRO A 152 -8.38 4.68 -25.61
C PRO A 152 -7.41 3.54 -25.24
N LYS A 153 -7.13 2.65 -26.22
CA LYS A 153 -6.18 1.56 -26.04
C LYS A 153 -4.77 2.11 -25.95
N LEU A 154 -4.25 2.22 -24.73
CA LEU A 154 -2.89 2.63 -24.41
C LEU A 154 -2.09 1.45 -23.85
N PRO A 155 -0.76 1.49 -23.87
CA PRO A 155 0.09 0.51 -23.16
C PRO A 155 -0.24 0.50 -21.66
N LEU A 156 -0.97 -0.53 -21.20
CA LEU A 156 -1.56 -0.60 -19.85
C LEU A 156 -0.51 -0.46 -18.74
N GLU A 157 0.61 -1.16 -18.86
CA GLU A 157 1.67 -1.14 -17.83
C GLU A 157 2.30 0.25 -17.71
N ALA A 158 2.59 0.90 -18.84
CA ALA A 158 3.14 2.26 -18.84
C ALA A 158 2.14 3.27 -18.26
N LEU A 159 0.86 3.16 -18.61
CA LEU A 159 -0.17 4.03 -18.07
C LEU A 159 -0.37 3.82 -16.57
N THR A 160 -0.37 2.57 -16.10
CA THR A 160 -0.45 2.25 -14.68
C THR A 160 0.71 2.85 -13.91
N SER A 161 1.94 2.67 -14.42
CA SER A 161 3.16 3.21 -13.78
C SER A 161 3.14 4.74 -13.69
N LEU A 162 2.78 5.43 -14.76
CA LEU A 162 2.74 6.89 -14.79
C LEU A 162 1.65 7.48 -13.88
N LEU A 163 0.45 6.89 -13.90
CA LEU A 163 -0.63 7.34 -13.02
C LEU A 163 -0.35 7.00 -11.56
N GLY A 164 0.20 5.81 -11.28
CA GLY A 164 0.66 5.44 -9.93
C GLY A 164 1.65 6.46 -9.39
N ALA A 165 2.68 6.80 -10.17
CA ALA A 165 3.66 7.82 -9.79
C ALA A 165 3.03 9.21 -9.57
N ALA A 166 1.99 9.58 -10.32
CA ALA A 166 1.26 10.83 -10.10
C ALA A 166 0.49 10.80 -8.76
N PHE A 167 -0.15 9.69 -8.42
CA PHE A 167 -0.81 9.51 -7.12
C PHE A 167 0.19 9.50 -5.96
N ASP A 168 1.35 8.84 -6.10
CA ASP A 168 2.43 8.86 -5.11
C ASP A 168 2.92 10.28 -4.87
N ARG A 169 3.13 11.05 -5.95
CA ARG A 169 3.53 12.46 -5.84
C ARG A 169 2.48 13.30 -5.11
N ALA A 170 1.19 13.05 -5.37
CA ALA A 170 0.10 13.73 -4.67
C ALA A 170 0.10 13.37 -3.17
N ALA A 171 0.24 12.09 -2.83
CA ALA A 171 0.30 11.64 -1.44
C ALA A 171 1.48 12.28 -0.68
N LEU A 172 2.69 12.29 -1.27
CA LEU A 172 3.87 12.94 -0.70
C LEU A 172 3.66 14.45 -0.48
N ALA A 173 3.02 15.11 -1.43
CA ALA A 173 2.78 16.56 -1.32
C ALA A 173 1.75 16.87 -0.23
N VAL A 174 0.68 16.09 -0.14
CA VAL A 174 -0.37 16.25 0.88
C VAL A 174 0.19 15.96 2.27
N ASP A 175 1.01 14.91 2.43
CA ASP A 175 1.70 14.60 3.68
C ASP A 175 2.65 15.73 4.12
N ALA A 176 3.24 16.44 3.16
CA ALA A 176 4.06 17.64 3.39
C ALA A 176 3.23 18.94 3.60
N GLY A 177 1.89 18.86 3.71
CA GLY A 177 1.00 19.98 4.01
C GLY A 177 0.42 20.70 2.78
N ALA A 178 0.58 20.16 1.57
CA ALA A 178 -0.08 20.72 0.39
C ALA A 178 -1.60 20.47 0.40
N SER A 179 -2.34 21.28 -0.37
CA SER A 179 -3.79 21.19 -0.47
C SER A 179 -4.25 19.89 -1.17
N ALA A 180 -4.83 18.96 -0.42
CA ALA A 180 -5.42 17.74 -0.98
C ALA A 180 -6.51 18.06 -2.02
N ARG A 181 -7.24 19.17 -1.86
CA ARG A 181 -8.27 19.63 -2.80
C ARG A 181 -7.67 19.96 -4.16
N ASP A 182 -6.52 20.64 -4.19
CA ASP A 182 -5.89 21.07 -5.45
C ASP A 182 -5.32 19.86 -6.20
N TYR A 183 -4.65 18.95 -5.49
CA TYR A 183 -4.17 17.70 -6.09
C TYR A 183 -5.31 16.86 -6.64
N ARG A 184 -6.43 16.74 -5.91
CA ARG A 184 -7.64 16.06 -6.40
C ARG A 184 -8.16 16.70 -7.68
N ALA A 185 -8.27 18.02 -7.76
CA ALA A 185 -8.74 18.72 -8.95
C ALA A 185 -7.83 18.47 -10.16
N VAL A 186 -6.50 18.49 -9.97
CA VAL A 186 -5.55 18.21 -11.05
C VAL A 186 -5.61 16.74 -11.49
N LEU A 187 -5.66 15.80 -10.57
CA LEU A 187 -5.76 14.37 -10.90
C LEU A 187 -7.08 14.07 -11.64
N ALA A 188 -8.20 14.70 -11.24
CA ALA A 188 -9.46 14.59 -11.97
C ALA A 188 -9.34 15.12 -13.40
N ALA A 189 -8.71 16.28 -13.58
CA ALA A 189 -8.47 16.84 -14.92
C ALA A 189 -7.59 15.93 -15.79
N VAL A 190 -6.58 15.27 -15.21
CA VAL A 190 -5.74 14.28 -15.92
C VAL A 190 -6.58 13.07 -16.35
N VAL A 191 -7.37 12.50 -15.45
CA VAL A 191 -8.25 11.35 -15.76
C VAL A 191 -9.25 11.73 -16.85
N ASP A 192 -9.91 12.90 -16.73
CA ASP A 192 -10.85 13.40 -17.72
C ASP A 192 -10.21 13.63 -19.09
N GLY A 193 -8.96 14.12 -19.10
CA GLY A 193 -8.18 14.29 -20.33
C GLY A 193 -7.89 12.97 -21.04
N LEU A 194 -7.58 11.92 -20.28
CA LEU A 194 -7.34 10.58 -20.82
C LEU A 194 -8.61 9.92 -21.35
N MET A 195 -9.76 10.18 -20.74
CA MET A 195 -11.06 9.60 -21.12
C MET A 195 -11.75 10.33 -22.30
N ARG A 196 -11.29 11.52 -22.66
CA ARG A 196 -11.84 12.23 -23.82
C ARG A 196 -11.50 11.45 -25.09
N LYS A 197 -12.52 11.03 -25.84
CA LYS A 197 -12.31 10.52 -27.18
C LYS A 197 -11.67 11.63 -27.99
N THR A 198 -10.45 11.41 -28.49
CA THR A 198 -9.89 12.23 -29.57
C THR A 198 -10.82 12.01 -30.77
N SER A 199 -11.66 13.01 -31.07
CA SER A 199 -12.38 13.05 -32.32
C SER A 199 -11.32 13.16 -33.42
N SER A 200 -11.11 12.05 -34.13
CA SER A 200 -10.38 12.02 -35.42
C SER A 200 -11.30 12.43 -36.52
#